data_fc2319908d48a7e359c58fb83d0bd39d
#
_entry.id   fc2319908d48a7e359c58fb83d0bd39d
#
_cell.length_a   1.000
_cell.length_b   1.000
_cell.length_c   1.000
_cell.angle_alpha   90.00
_cell.angle_beta   90.00
_cell.angle_gamma   90.00
#
_symmetry.space_group_name_H-M   'P 1'
#
loop_
_entity.id
_entity.type
_entity.pdbx_description
1 polymer ?
#
loop_
_entity_poly.entity_id
_entity_poly.type
_entity_poly.pdbx_seq_one_letter_code
_entity_poly.pdbx_strand_id
1 'polypeptide(L)'
;MNKRWFALLGCLLFCASLAAPAQNLDAVLTSMDRAAASFHSVQTDFNADMYQKVVNEHDYQKGTMYFRKQGDSIEMAANITDPDKKYVVFSNGVVSYYQPSINQVTEYNAGKNRAEVESYLVLGLGGGGHALTNSYDVQYAGMEQVQGVSAAKLALTPKSQRVHNMFQTITLWIDPARGVPVQQRFDEPSGDYRITKYSDIRINQKLPNDAFKLKTDSHTKVVKPNG
;
A
#
# COMPACT_ATOMS: atom_id res chain seq x y z
N MET A 1 15.81 -32.99 71.71
CA MET A 1 16.10 -33.52 70.36
C MET A 1 15.22 -32.82 69.37
N ASN A 2 15.70 -31.71 68.79
CA ASN A 2 14.93 -30.85 67.80
C ASN A 2 15.57 -30.95 66.43
N LYS A 3 14.88 -31.60 65.51
CA LYS A 3 15.26 -31.65 64.12
C LYS A 3 14.68 -30.42 63.38
N ARG A 4 15.55 -29.50 62.97
CA ARG A 4 15.23 -28.35 62.09
C ARG A 4 15.32 -28.82 60.65
N TRP A 5 14.19 -28.83 59.94
CA TRP A 5 14.13 -29.01 58.50
C TRP A 5 14.31 -27.64 57.84
N PHE A 6 15.37 -27.50 57.03
CA PHE A 6 15.56 -26.38 56.12
C PHE A 6 14.83 -26.72 54.82
N ALA A 7 13.76 -25.98 54.54
CA ALA A 7 13.12 -25.99 53.23
C ALA A 7 13.89 -25.05 52.29
N LEU A 8 14.59 -25.61 51.29
CA LEU A 8 15.18 -24.89 50.18
C LEU A 8 14.06 -24.49 49.18
N LEU A 9 13.72 -23.21 49.17
CA LEU A 9 12.79 -22.62 48.23
C LEU A 9 13.56 -22.33 46.92
N GLY A 10 13.45 -23.22 45.93
CA GLY A 10 14.02 -23.01 44.59
C GLY A 10 13.26 -21.91 43.84
N CYS A 11 13.89 -20.77 43.69
CA CYS A 11 13.40 -19.69 42.84
C CYS A 11 13.54 -20.09 41.35
N LEU A 12 12.48 -20.58 40.74
CA LEU A 12 12.39 -20.76 39.28
C LEU A 12 12.32 -19.35 38.64
N LEU A 13 13.46 -18.86 38.15
CA LEU A 13 13.51 -17.70 37.26
C LEU A 13 12.84 -18.09 35.94
N PHE A 14 11.61 -17.64 35.76
CA PHE A 14 10.90 -17.69 34.48
C PHE A 14 11.52 -16.62 33.58
N CYS A 15 12.53 -16.99 32.80
CA CYS A 15 13.01 -16.17 31.71
C CYS A 15 11.90 -16.12 30.65
N ALA A 16 11.02 -15.11 30.73
CA ALA A 16 10.14 -14.75 29.63
C ALA A 16 11.05 -14.25 28.49
N SER A 17 11.24 -15.10 27.49
CA SER A 17 11.90 -14.72 26.24
C SER A 17 11.05 -13.61 25.62
N LEU A 18 11.53 -12.37 25.68
CA LEU A 18 11.03 -11.27 24.87
C LEU A 18 11.36 -11.65 23.42
N ALA A 19 10.45 -12.38 22.76
CA ALA A 19 10.55 -12.67 21.34
C ALA A 19 10.64 -11.33 20.59
N ALA A 20 11.80 -11.10 20.01
CA ALA A 20 12.20 -9.82 19.49
C ALA A 20 11.27 -9.35 18.36
N PRO A 21 11.04 -8.03 18.21
CA PRO A 21 10.28 -7.46 17.10
C PRO A 21 10.80 -7.87 15.70
N ALA A 22 12.07 -8.28 15.62
CA ALA A 22 12.68 -8.80 14.40
C ALA A 22 12.02 -10.09 13.87
N GLN A 23 11.65 -11.02 14.73
CA GLN A 23 10.97 -12.26 14.32
C GLN A 23 9.57 -12.00 13.74
N ASN A 24 8.88 -10.99 14.27
CA ASN A 24 7.57 -10.60 13.77
C ASN A 24 7.68 -9.89 12.40
N LEU A 25 8.71 -9.07 12.19
CA LEU A 25 8.95 -8.40 10.91
C LEU A 25 9.19 -9.44 9.81
N ASP A 26 10.13 -10.36 10.01
CA ASP A 26 10.49 -11.38 9.03
C ASP A 26 9.29 -12.25 8.63
N ALA A 27 8.47 -12.65 9.61
CA ALA A 27 7.25 -13.41 9.35
C ALA A 27 6.25 -12.64 8.46
N VAL A 28 6.09 -11.34 8.67
CA VAL A 28 5.23 -10.49 7.83
C VAL A 28 5.81 -10.35 6.42
N LEU A 29 7.11 -10.02 6.31
CA LEU A 29 7.79 -9.91 5.01
C LEU A 29 7.72 -11.23 4.22
N THR A 30 7.92 -12.37 4.88
CA THR A 30 7.77 -13.70 4.26
C THR A 30 6.34 -13.96 3.78
N SER A 31 5.31 -13.51 4.52
CA SER A 31 3.93 -13.65 4.05
C SER A 31 3.66 -12.82 2.79
N MET A 32 4.23 -11.60 2.73
CA MET A 32 4.16 -10.74 1.54
C MET A 32 4.90 -11.35 0.36
N ASP A 33 6.07 -11.97 0.56
CA ASP A 33 6.81 -12.65 -0.50
C ASP A 33 6.02 -13.80 -1.10
N ARG A 34 5.35 -14.60 -0.26
CA ARG A 34 4.47 -15.69 -0.72
C ARG A 34 3.31 -15.16 -1.56
N ALA A 35 2.69 -14.06 -1.11
CA ALA A 35 1.64 -13.41 -1.87
C ALA A 35 2.16 -12.90 -3.23
N ALA A 36 3.33 -12.24 -3.24
CA ALA A 36 3.96 -11.71 -4.45
C ALA A 36 4.36 -12.79 -5.46
N ALA A 37 4.83 -13.95 -4.98
CA ALA A 37 5.24 -15.06 -5.86
C ALA A 37 4.08 -15.63 -6.70
N SER A 38 2.86 -15.59 -6.18
CA SER A 38 1.65 -16.06 -6.87
C SER A 38 0.79 -14.93 -7.45
N PHE A 39 1.25 -13.67 -7.34
CA PHE A 39 0.46 -12.51 -7.75
C PHE A 39 0.37 -12.39 -9.28
N HIS A 40 -0.86 -12.31 -9.79
CA HIS A 40 -1.17 -12.01 -11.19
C HIS A 40 -2.07 -10.79 -11.31
N SER A 41 -3.06 -10.66 -10.43
CA SER A 41 -3.99 -9.55 -10.45
C SER A 41 -4.65 -9.34 -9.09
N VAL A 42 -5.18 -8.15 -8.86
CA VAL A 42 -6.09 -7.86 -7.76
C VAL A 42 -7.15 -6.86 -8.19
N GLN A 43 -8.36 -7.07 -7.72
CA GLN A 43 -9.42 -6.08 -7.66
C GLN A 43 -9.75 -5.82 -6.20
N THR A 44 -9.94 -4.56 -5.85
CA THR A 44 -10.33 -4.16 -4.49
C THR A 44 -11.14 -2.88 -4.51
N ASP A 45 -12.10 -2.77 -3.61
CA ASP A 45 -12.72 -1.48 -3.33
C ASP A 45 -11.84 -0.68 -2.39
N PHE A 46 -11.88 0.64 -2.52
CA PHE A 46 -11.11 1.54 -1.67
C PHE A 46 -11.92 2.72 -1.16
N ASN A 47 -11.53 3.18 0.03
CA ASN A 47 -11.91 4.47 0.59
C ASN A 47 -10.63 5.22 0.96
N ALA A 48 -10.43 6.39 0.38
CA ALA A 48 -9.30 7.27 0.65
C ALA A 48 -9.75 8.52 1.40
N ASP A 49 -8.98 8.91 2.39
CA ASP A 49 -9.07 10.16 3.13
C ASP A 49 -7.76 10.92 2.90
N MET A 50 -7.86 12.09 2.30
CA MET A 50 -6.75 12.99 1.99
C MET A 50 -6.88 14.25 2.84
N TYR A 51 -6.00 14.39 3.84
CA TYR A 51 -5.97 15.53 4.73
C TYR A 51 -5.00 16.59 4.22
N GLN A 52 -5.46 17.85 4.18
CA GLN A 52 -4.68 19.03 3.83
C GLN A 52 -4.50 19.91 5.07
N LYS A 53 -3.29 19.90 5.62
CA LYS A 53 -2.98 20.55 6.90
C LYS A 53 -3.18 22.07 6.88
N VAL A 54 -2.80 22.72 5.77
CA VAL A 54 -2.83 24.19 5.66
C VAL A 54 -4.24 24.74 5.80
N VAL A 55 -5.21 24.06 5.19
CA VAL A 55 -6.64 24.46 5.23
C VAL A 55 -7.43 23.69 6.27
N ASN A 56 -6.82 22.68 6.90
CA ASN A 56 -7.45 21.76 7.86
C ASN A 56 -8.71 21.09 7.28
N GLU A 57 -8.60 20.60 6.04
CA GLU A 57 -9.71 19.97 5.31
C GLU A 57 -9.41 18.51 4.97
N HIS A 58 -10.47 17.76 4.77
CA HIS A 58 -10.44 16.36 4.35
C HIS A 58 -11.19 16.19 3.03
N ASP A 59 -10.52 15.61 2.05
CA ASP A 59 -11.13 15.15 0.81
C ASP A 59 -11.31 13.63 0.86
N TYR A 60 -12.53 13.16 0.61
CA TYR A 60 -12.84 11.73 0.61
C TYR A 60 -13.08 11.24 -0.81
N GLN A 61 -12.51 10.08 -1.11
CA GLN A 61 -12.74 9.39 -2.37
C GLN A 61 -13.04 7.91 -2.11
N LYS A 62 -13.91 7.35 -2.93
CA LYS A 62 -14.13 5.91 -2.97
C LYS A 62 -14.27 5.40 -4.39
N GLY A 63 -14.02 4.13 -4.56
CA GLY A 63 -14.11 3.50 -5.87
C GLY A 63 -13.53 2.09 -5.85
N THR A 64 -13.16 1.61 -7.04
CA THR A 64 -12.56 0.29 -7.22
C THR A 64 -11.19 0.43 -7.87
N MET A 65 -10.19 -0.28 -7.35
CA MET A 65 -8.86 -0.38 -7.93
C MET A 65 -8.64 -1.75 -8.55
N TYR A 66 -7.87 -1.75 -9.64
CA TYR A 66 -7.42 -2.93 -10.35
C TYR A 66 -5.92 -2.87 -10.52
N PHE A 67 -5.25 -4.00 -10.27
CA PHE A 67 -3.83 -4.17 -10.56
C PHE A 67 -3.64 -5.47 -11.34
N ARG A 68 -2.70 -5.46 -12.28
CA ARG A 68 -2.34 -6.62 -13.06
C ARG A 68 -0.84 -6.61 -13.34
N LYS A 69 -0.20 -7.78 -13.18
CA LYS A 69 1.16 -8.01 -13.63
C LYS A 69 1.11 -8.46 -15.09
N GLN A 70 1.87 -7.79 -15.94
CA GLN A 70 1.99 -8.10 -17.37
C GLN A 70 3.48 -8.23 -17.73
N GLY A 71 4.01 -9.44 -17.71
CA GLY A 71 5.46 -9.68 -17.75
C GLY A 71 6.15 -9.03 -16.55
N ASP A 72 7.12 -8.17 -16.81
CA ASP A 72 7.84 -7.42 -15.78
C ASP A 72 7.19 -6.07 -15.44
N SER A 73 6.10 -5.72 -16.11
CA SER A 73 5.39 -4.46 -15.91
C SER A 73 4.14 -4.65 -15.07
N ILE A 74 3.76 -3.58 -14.40
CA ILE A 74 2.51 -3.50 -13.65
C ILE A 74 1.60 -2.48 -14.30
N GLU A 75 0.34 -2.85 -14.45
CA GLU A 75 -0.73 -1.95 -14.81
C GLU A 75 -1.63 -1.73 -13.59
N MET A 76 -2.07 -0.50 -13.42
CA MET A 76 -3.02 -0.12 -12.38
C MET A 76 -4.15 0.70 -12.97
N ALA A 77 -5.35 0.50 -12.48
CA ALA A 77 -6.47 1.40 -12.73
C ALA A 77 -7.22 1.70 -11.45
N ALA A 78 -7.72 2.93 -11.33
CA ALA A 78 -8.62 3.34 -10.25
C ALA A 78 -9.86 4.00 -10.87
N ASN A 79 -11.01 3.41 -10.62
CA ASN A 79 -12.32 3.95 -10.96
C ASN A 79 -12.88 4.63 -9.73
N ILE A 80 -12.70 5.95 -9.61
CA ILE A 80 -13.22 6.77 -8.54
C ILE A 80 -14.68 7.06 -8.87
N THR A 81 -15.58 6.78 -7.93
CA THR A 81 -17.03 6.93 -8.11
C THR A 81 -17.63 8.05 -7.27
N ASP A 82 -16.90 8.51 -6.24
CA ASP A 82 -17.36 9.51 -5.29
C ASP A 82 -16.17 10.37 -4.84
N PRO A 83 -16.28 11.71 -4.70
CA PRO A 83 -17.49 12.53 -4.94
C PRO A 83 -17.82 12.65 -6.44
N ASP A 84 -16.82 12.69 -7.31
CA ASP A 84 -16.94 12.85 -8.75
C ASP A 84 -16.34 11.64 -9.48
N LYS A 85 -16.94 11.27 -10.60
CA LYS A 85 -16.37 10.20 -11.45
C LYS A 85 -15.04 10.66 -12.04
N LYS A 86 -14.00 9.89 -11.74
CA LYS A 86 -12.64 10.07 -12.27
C LYS A 86 -12.04 8.70 -12.54
N TYR A 87 -11.18 8.62 -13.54
CA TYR A 87 -10.50 7.38 -13.88
C TYR A 87 -9.02 7.63 -13.98
N VAL A 88 -8.25 6.80 -13.30
CA VAL A 88 -6.79 6.81 -13.39
C VAL A 88 -6.35 5.49 -13.98
N VAL A 89 -5.50 5.52 -14.99
CA VAL A 89 -4.88 4.32 -15.55
C VAL A 89 -3.38 4.55 -15.60
N PHE A 90 -2.62 3.64 -15.06
CA PHE A 90 -1.18 3.54 -15.25
C PHE A 90 -0.89 2.33 -16.15
N SER A 91 -0.29 2.58 -17.28
CA SER A 91 0.16 1.54 -18.21
C SER A 91 1.36 2.06 -19.01
N ASN A 92 2.34 1.19 -19.24
CA ASN A 92 3.54 1.49 -20.04
C ASN A 92 4.31 2.77 -19.61
N GLY A 93 4.30 3.07 -18.30
CA GLY A 93 4.99 4.23 -17.74
C GLY A 93 4.24 5.56 -17.94
N VAL A 94 2.98 5.51 -18.38
CA VAL A 94 2.11 6.69 -18.51
C VAL A 94 0.98 6.59 -17.49
N VAL A 95 0.77 7.67 -16.73
CA VAL A 95 -0.42 7.88 -15.91
C VAL A 95 -1.41 8.70 -16.73
N SER A 96 -2.56 8.14 -17.02
CA SER A 96 -3.67 8.81 -17.70
C SER A 96 -4.79 9.08 -16.71
N TYR A 97 -5.10 10.34 -16.49
CA TYR A 97 -6.16 10.80 -15.59
C TYR A 97 -7.32 11.38 -16.40
N TYR A 98 -8.45 10.70 -16.40
CA TYR A 98 -9.65 11.12 -17.12
C TYR A 98 -10.70 11.72 -16.17
N GLN A 99 -11.16 12.91 -16.52
CA GLN A 99 -12.23 13.66 -15.85
C GLN A 99 -13.43 13.78 -16.78
N PRO A 100 -14.46 12.93 -16.67
CA PRO A 100 -15.64 12.98 -17.55
C PRO A 100 -16.40 14.30 -17.49
N SER A 101 -16.44 14.97 -16.33
CA SER A 101 -17.16 16.24 -16.13
C SER A 101 -16.69 17.36 -17.05
N ILE A 102 -15.43 17.32 -17.47
CA ILE A 102 -14.82 18.28 -18.42
C ILE A 102 -14.35 17.61 -19.71
N ASN A 103 -14.66 16.33 -19.88
CA ASN A 103 -14.27 15.47 -20.98
C ASN A 103 -12.77 15.59 -21.35
N GLN A 104 -11.89 15.51 -20.33
CA GLN A 104 -10.45 15.70 -20.51
C GLN A 104 -9.65 14.53 -19.94
N VAL A 105 -8.67 14.06 -20.70
CA VAL A 105 -7.60 13.17 -20.24
C VAL A 105 -6.33 14.00 -20.07
N THR A 106 -5.69 13.88 -18.91
CA THR A 106 -4.35 14.43 -18.67
C THR A 106 -3.37 13.27 -18.57
N GLU A 107 -2.32 13.28 -19.41
CA GLU A 107 -1.29 12.25 -19.45
C GLU A 107 0.02 12.74 -18.87
N TYR A 108 0.55 12.00 -17.88
CA TYR A 108 1.85 12.22 -17.28
C TYR A 108 2.77 11.05 -17.63
N ASN A 109 3.86 11.34 -18.33
CA ASN A 109 4.87 10.32 -18.62
C ASN A 109 5.86 10.22 -17.48
N ALA A 110 5.97 9.03 -16.88
CA ALA A 110 6.94 8.76 -15.82
C ALA A 110 8.40 8.82 -16.30
N GLY A 111 8.65 8.65 -17.60
CA GLY A 111 9.96 8.74 -18.22
C GLY A 111 11.02 7.88 -17.52
N LYS A 112 12.14 8.50 -17.14
CA LYS A 112 13.24 7.84 -16.40
C LYS A 112 12.83 7.38 -14.99
N ASN A 113 11.70 7.84 -14.48
CA ASN A 113 11.21 7.55 -13.13
C ASN A 113 10.20 6.41 -13.10
N ARG A 114 10.01 5.71 -14.23
CA ARG A 114 9.01 4.65 -14.37
C ARG A 114 9.12 3.59 -13.26
N ALA A 115 10.31 3.05 -13.02
CA ALA A 115 10.53 2.03 -12.00
C ALA A 115 10.17 2.52 -10.58
N GLU A 116 10.45 3.79 -10.30
CA GLU A 116 10.10 4.42 -9.03
C GLU A 116 8.58 4.58 -8.90
N VAL A 117 7.90 5.07 -9.93
CA VAL A 117 6.43 5.18 -9.95
C VAL A 117 5.78 3.80 -9.80
N GLU A 118 6.26 2.79 -10.52
CA GLU A 118 5.78 1.41 -10.39
C GLU A 118 5.96 0.90 -8.96
N SER A 119 7.08 1.20 -8.30
CA SER A 119 7.33 0.76 -6.92
C SER A 119 6.33 1.31 -5.91
N TYR A 120 5.81 2.54 -6.10
CA TYR A 120 4.75 3.10 -5.25
C TYR A 120 3.40 2.46 -5.51
N LEU A 121 3.10 2.22 -6.78
CA LEU A 121 1.81 1.65 -7.16
C LEU A 121 1.60 0.25 -6.58
N VAL A 122 2.69 -0.49 -6.43
CA VAL A 122 2.66 -1.89 -5.94
C VAL A 122 3.00 -2.05 -4.47
N LEU A 123 3.17 -0.96 -3.71
CA LEU A 123 3.50 -1.04 -2.29
C LEU A 123 2.53 -1.97 -1.55
N GLY A 124 3.03 -3.17 -1.23
CA GLY A 124 2.26 -4.21 -0.57
C GLY A 124 1.28 -4.98 -1.46
N LEU A 125 1.05 -4.57 -2.72
CA LEU A 125 0.20 -5.26 -3.69
C LEU A 125 1.07 -5.85 -4.81
N GLY A 126 1.53 -7.09 -4.64
CA GLY A 126 2.35 -7.78 -5.65
C GLY A 126 3.85 -7.49 -5.61
N GLY A 127 4.31 -6.56 -4.77
CA GLY A 127 5.71 -6.41 -4.40
C GLY A 127 6.08 -7.33 -3.24
N GLY A 128 7.23 -8.01 -3.30
CA GLY A 128 7.69 -8.87 -2.22
C GLY A 128 8.00 -8.09 -0.94
N GLY A 129 7.80 -8.71 0.22
CA GLY A 129 8.04 -8.10 1.51
C GLY A 129 9.51 -7.75 1.72
N HIS A 130 10.41 -8.70 1.50
CA HIS A 130 11.85 -8.46 1.62
C HIS A 130 12.37 -7.48 0.58
N ALA A 131 11.74 -7.39 -0.60
CA ALA A 131 12.09 -6.40 -1.61
C ALA A 131 11.87 -4.95 -1.14
N LEU A 132 10.94 -4.71 -0.18
CA LEU A 132 10.76 -3.38 0.43
C LEU A 132 12.04 -2.89 1.10
N THR A 133 12.84 -3.78 1.71
CA THR A 133 14.06 -3.40 2.43
C THR A 133 15.15 -2.84 1.52
N ASN A 134 15.04 -3.03 0.20
CA ASN A 134 15.96 -2.42 -0.76
C ASN A 134 15.76 -0.90 -0.85
N SER A 135 14.50 -0.44 -0.76
CA SER A 135 14.11 0.96 -0.96
C SER A 135 13.71 1.69 0.32
N TYR A 136 13.41 0.94 1.39
CA TYR A 136 12.92 1.49 2.66
C TYR A 136 13.64 0.87 3.85
N ASP A 137 13.80 1.67 4.91
CA ASP A 137 14.02 1.15 6.25
C ASP A 137 12.66 0.75 6.82
N VAL A 138 12.48 -0.55 7.06
CA VAL A 138 11.19 -1.15 7.44
C VAL A 138 11.21 -1.50 8.92
N GLN A 139 10.22 -0.99 9.66
CA GLN A 139 10.05 -1.27 11.08
C GLN A 139 8.69 -1.91 11.34
N TYR A 140 8.66 -2.95 12.16
CA TYR A 140 7.44 -3.54 12.67
C TYR A 140 6.92 -2.71 13.86
N ALA A 141 5.72 -2.16 13.73
CA ALA A 141 5.08 -1.30 14.72
C ALA A 141 3.93 -1.98 15.48
N GLY A 142 3.89 -3.32 15.49
CA GLY A 142 2.88 -4.09 16.22
C GLY A 142 1.69 -4.51 15.37
N MET A 143 0.66 -5.04 16.06
CA MET A 143 -0.61 -5.42 15.44
C MET A 143 -1.67 -4.37 15.73
N GLU A 144 -2.52 -4.10 14.73
CA GLU A 144 -3.63 -3.14 14.85
C GLU A 144 -4.88 -3.68 14.16
N GLN A 145 -6.07 -3.42 14.73
CA GLN A 145 -7.33 -3.80 14.12
C GLN A 145 -7.72 -2.80 13.04
N VAL A 146 -7.85 -3.28 11.80
CA VAL A 146 -8.28 -2.48 10.64
C VAL A 146 -9.46 -3.18 9.98
N GLN A 147 -10.64 -2.57 10.02
CA GLN A 147 -11.86 -3.12 9.42
C GLN A 147 -12.13 -4.59 9.79
N GLY A 148 -11.88 -4.96 11.06
CA GLY A 148 -12.08 -6.34 11.55
C GLY A 148 -10.92 -7.31 11.26
N VAL A 149 -9.87 -6.86 10.58
CA VAL A 149 -8.65 -7.65 10.33
C VAL A 149 -7.58 -7.27 11.35
N SER A 150 -6.99 -8.26 12.02
CA SER A 150 -5.77 -8.06 12.82
C SER A 150 -4.59 -7.93 11.88
N ALA A 151 -4.18 -6.70 11.61
CA ALA A 151 -3.16 -6.36 10.62
C ALA A 151 -1.82 -6.03 11.27
N ALA A 152 -0.73 -6.47 10.66
CA ALA A 152 0.62 -6.10 11.04
C ALA A 152 0.95 -4.70 10.51
N LYS A 153 1.31 -3.77 11.39
CA LYS A 153 1.68 -2.41 11.04
C LYS A 153 3.17 -2.34 10.74
N LEU A 154 3.50 -1.90 9.53
CA LEU A 154 4.86 -1.64 9.08
C LEU A 154 5.05 -0.16 8.84
N ALA A 155 6.07 0.45 9.43
CA ALA A 155 6.50 1.81 9.14
C ALA A 155 7.70 1.75 8.19
N LEU A 156 7.61 2.46 7.06
CA LEU A 156 8.59 2.50 6.00
C LEU A 156 9.14 3.90 5.89
N THR A 157 10.46 4.06 6.08
CA THR A 157 11.18 5.31 5.82
C THR A 157 11.93 5.18 4.51
N PRO A 158 11.67 6.03 3.50
CA PRO A 158 12.35 5.95 2.22
C PRO A 158 13.86 6.20 2.35
N LYS A 159 14.69 5.36 1.70
CA LYS A 159 16.14 5.53 1.63
C LYS A 159 16.55 6.56 0.58
N SER A 160 15.77 6.67 -0.49
CA SER A 160 15.99 7.68 -1.53
C SER A 160 15.54 9.05 -1.04
N GLN A 161 16.45 10.05 -1.08
CA GLN A 161 16.13 11.44 -0.72
C GLN A 161 14.98 12.01 -1.55
N ARG A 162 14.90 11.64 -2.82
CA ARG A 162 13.82 12.07 -3.70
C ARG A 162 12.47 11.59 -3.21
N VAL A 163 12.38 10.30 -2.82
CA VAL A 163 11.14 9.72 -2.28
C VAL A 163 10.81 10.31 -0.93
N HIS A 164 11.85 10.50 -0.09
CA HIS A 164 11.71 11.11 1.23
C HIS A 164 11.20 12.55 1.15
N ASN A 165 11.57 13.29 0.10
CA ASN A 165 11.02 14.63 -0.16
C ASN A 165 9.55 14.62 -0.58
N MET A 166 9.03 13.48 -1.04
CA MET A 166 7.61 13.29 -1.36
C MET A 166 6.85 12.74 -0.15
N PHE A 167 7.41 11.74 0.52
CA PHE A 167 6.79 11.05 1.65
C PHE A 167 7.82 10.82 2.76
N GLN A 168 7.60 11.43 3.91
CA GLN A 168 8.48 11.23 5.09
C GLN A 168 8.37 9.80 5.62
N THR A 169 7.15 9.28 5.66
CA THR A 169 6.85 7.93 6.14
C THR A 169 5.70 7.34 5.33
N ILE A 170 5.80 6.06 5.04
CA ILE A 170 4.71 5.28 4.50
C ILE A 170 4.38 4.20 5.51
N THR A 171 3.11 4.09 5.88
CA THR A 171 2.66 3.03 6.80
C THR A 171 1.77 2.04 6.05
N LEU A 172 2.08 0.76 6.19
CA LEU A 172 1.29 -0.34 5.65
C LEU A 172 0.68 -1.12 6.80
N TRP A 173 -0.59 -1.50 6.67
CA TRP A 173 -1.24 -2.48 7.52
C TRP A 173 -1.48 -3.74 6.69
N ILE A 174 -0.68 -4.76 6.96
CA ILE A 174 -0.66 -6.01 6.21
C ILE A 174 -1.52 -7.05 6.91
N ASP A 175 -2.44 -7.68 6.20
CA ASP A 175 -3.08 -8.92 6.63
C ASP A 175 -2.03 -10.04 6.60
N PRO A 176 -1.56 -10.55 7.76
CA PRO A 176 -0.46 -11.51 7.78
C PRO A 176 -0.85 -12.89 7.20
N ALA A 177 -2.14 -13.21 7.16
CA ALA A 177 -2.62 -14.45 6.57
C ALA A 177 -2.58 -14.42 5.04
N ARG A 178 -2.82 -13.24 4.43
CA ARG A 178 -2.92 -13.06 2.98
C ARG A 178 -1.68 -12.39 2.37
N GLY A 179 -0.83 -11.75 3.19
CA GLY A 179 0.36 -11.02 2.75
C GLY A 179 0.06 -9.77 1.92
N VAL A 180 -1.14 -9.16 2.08
CA VAL A 180 -1.56 -7.98 1.34
C VAL A 180 -2.00 -6.85 2.28
N PRO A 181 -1.87 -5.57 1.86
CA PRO A 181 -2.31 -4.46 2.68
C PRO A 181 -3.84 -4.39 2.74
N VAL A 182 -4.36 -4.08 3.92
CA VAL A 182 -5.76 -3.71 4.16
C VAL A 182 -5.91 -2.21 4.34
N GLN A 183 -4.79 -1.50 4.59
CA GLN A 183 -4.70 -0.04 4.69
C GLN A 183 -3.29 0.43 4.37
N GLN A 184 -3.21 1.62 3.78
CA GLN A 184 -1.95 2.34 3.55
C GLN A 184 -2.11 3.79 4.02
N ARG A 185 -1.01 4.38 4.50
CA ARG A 185 -0.92 5.81 4.80
C ARG A 185 0.39 6.36 4.24
N PHE A 186 0.29 7.50 3.58
CA PHE A 186 1.41 8.27 3.08
C PHE A 186 1.44 9.61 3.79
N ASP A 187 2.51 9.90 4.52
CA ASP A 187 2.72 11.16 5.23
C ASP A 187 3.68 12.05 4.44
N GLU A 188 3.26 13.26 4.10
CA GLU A 188 4.04 14.23 3.35
C GLU A 188 4.81 15.18 4.28
N PRO A 189 5.93 15.78 3.82
CA PRO A 189 6.69 16.78 4.60
C PRO A 189 5.87 18.03 4.97
N SER A 190 4.85 18.38 4.19
CA SER A 190 3.89 19.45 4.49
C SER A 190 3.08 19.20 5.77
N GLY A 191 2.99 17.93 6.18
CA GLY A 191 2.08 17.44 7.21
C GLY A 191 0.72 17.03 6.65
N ASP A 192 0.55 17.07 5.33
CA ASP A 192 -0.57 16.44 4.64
C ASP A 192 -0.41 14.93 4.70
N TYR A 193 -1.52 14.21 4.57
CA TYR A 193 -1.46 12.75 4.47
C TYR A 193 -2.60 12.19 3.64
N ARG A 194 -2.41 10.98 3.17
CA ARG A 194 -3.45 10.17 2.54
C ARG A 194 -3.53 8.81 3.20
N ILE A 195 -4.71 8.46 3.70
CA ILE A 195 -5.03 7.11 4.18
C ILE A 195 -5.95 6.45 3.17
N THR A 196 -5.59 5.25 2.70
CA THR A 196 -6.44 4.44 1.83
C THR A 196 -6.73 3.11 2.52
N LYS A 197 -8.02 2.81 2.72
CA LYS A 197 -8.50 1.52 3.24
C LYS A 197 -9.02 0.67 2.09
N TYR A 198 -8.66 -0.60 2.10
CA TYR A 198 -9.05 -1.57 1.08
C TYR A 198 -10.08 -2.55 1.63
N SER A 199 -11.08 -2.88 0.83
CA SER A 199 -12.11 -3.87 1.13
C SER A 199 -12.40 -4.72 -0.09
N ASP A 200 -13.06 -5.86 0.11
CA ASP A 200 -13.39 -6.80 -0.98
C ASP A 200 -12.16 -7.14 -1.87
N ILE A 201 -11.03 -7.43 -1.21
CA ILE A 201 -9.77 -7.71 -1.89
C ILE A 201 -9.82 -9.09 -2.55
N ARG A 202 -9.90 -9.12 -3.88
CA ARG A 202 -10.00 -10.32 -4.72
C ARG A 202 -8.69 -10.52 -5.49
N ILE A 203 -7.89 -11.48 -5.04
CA ILE A 203 -6.57 -11.77 -5.60
C ILE A 203 -6.71 -12.84 -6.68
N ASN A 204 -6.01 -12.66 -7.81
CA ASN A 204 -5.91 -13.60 -8.93
C ASN A 204 -7.26 -14.02 -9.55
N GLN A 205 -8.29 -13.19 -9.38
CA GLN A 205 -9.56 -13.40 -10.08
C GLN A 205 -9.54 -12.71 -11.45
N LYS A 206 -10.45 -13.18 -12.33
CA LYS A 206 -10.62 -12.57 -13.64
C LYS A 206 -11.08 -11.12 -13.50
N LEU A 207 -10.29 -10.19 -14.03
CA LEU A 207 -10.65 -8.78 -14.08
C LEU A 207 -11.58 -8.47 -15.24
N PRO A 208 -12.40 -7.38 -15.17
CA PRO A 208 -13.15 -6.89 -16.32
C PRO A 208 -12.23 -6.62 -17.51
N ASN A 209 -12.67 -6.95 -18.73
CA ASN A 209 -11.87 -6.80 -19.94
C ASN A 209 -11.48 -5.35 -20.25
N ASP A 210 -12.22 -4.38 -19.70
CA ASP A 210 -12.04 -2.95 -19.87
C ASP A 210 -11.48 -2.25 -18.62
N ALA A 211 -11.02 -3.01 -17.62
CA ALA A 211 -10.53 -2.46 -16.35
C ALA A 211 -9.42 -1.40 -16.54
N PHE A 212 -8.56 -1.57 -17.54
CA PHE A 212 -7.42 -0.68 -17.83
C PHE A 212 -7.65 0.22 -19.04
N LYS A 213 -8.91 0.44 -19.44
CA LYS A 213 -9.28 1.28 -20.59
C LYS A 213 -10.07 2.50 -20.13
N LEU A 214 -9.64 3.68 -20.57
CA LEU A 214 -10.46 4.88 -20.40
C LEU A 214 -11.61 4.85 -21.41
N LYS A 215 -12.83 5.12 -20.93
CA LYS A 215 -14.04 5.22 -21.77
C LYS A 215 -14.19 6.66 -22.28
N THR A 216 -13.37 7.02 -23.26
CA THR A 216 -13.34 8.33 -23.93
C THR A 216 -14.12 8.30 -25.23
N ASP A 217 -14.42 9.48 -25.78
CA ASP A 217 -15.02 9.66 -27.09
C ASP A 217 -14.14 10.50 -28.03
N SER A 218 -14.59 10.75 -29.25
CA SER A 218 -13.84 11.53 -30.27
C SER A 218 -13.66 13.00 -29.90
N HIS A 219 -14.38 13.53 -28.92
CA HIS A 219 -14.32 14.92 -28.48
C HIS A 219 -13.49 15.06 -27.19
N THR A 220 -12.98 13.97 -26.67
CA THR A 220 -12.18 13.99 -25.43
C THR A 220 -10.87 14.73 -25.68
N LYS A 221 -10.65 15.81 -24.92
CA LYS A 221 -9.41 16.59 -24.97
C LYS A 221 -8.28 15.82 -24.27
N VAL A 222 -7.15 15.65 -24.95
CA VAL A 222 -5.93 15.07 -24.33
C VAL A 222 -4.93 16.19 -24.07
N VAL A 223 -4.48 16.31 -22.83
CA VAL A 223 -3.49 17.30 -22.36
C VAL A 223 -2.26 16.56 -21.84
N LYS A 224 -1.07 17.01 -22.25
CA LYS A 224 0.23 16.50 -21.81
C LYS A 224 1.00 17.64 -21.15
N PRO A 225 0.92 17.83 -19.83
CA PRO A 225 1.45 19.02 -19.16
C PRO A 225 2.97 19.20 -19.25
N ASN A 226 3.73 18.16 -19.58
CA ASN A 226 5.19 18.23 -19.74
C ASN A 226 5.60 17.15 -20.75
N GLY A 227 5.50 17.48 -22.00
CA GLY A 227 6.08 16.71 -23.11
C GLY A 227 7.51 17.13 -23.37
#